data_994463278dc15c34e65e19174cf6639b
#
_entry.id   994463278dc15c34e65e19174cf6639b
#
_cell.length_a   1.000
_cell.length_b   1.000
_cell.length_c   1.000
_cell.angle_alpha   90.00
_cell.angle_beta   90.00
_cell.angle_gamma   90.00
#
_symmetry.space_group_name_H-M   'P 1'
#
loop_
_entity.id
_entity.type
_entity.pdbx_description
1 polymer ?
#
loop_
_entity_poly.entity_id
_entity_poly.type
_entity_poly.pdbx_seq_one_letter_code
_entity_poly.pdbx_strand_id
1 'polypeptide(L)'
;MLFRSRSRNGAASLHAVSCLPAIRGAWKHPGAGLYGSIGQNFSLNTSVVTGIDDPDVRRLDMSRLGPILNDEPGPLNGGPPVTAMLVQSSNPAVVAPESGEVRNGLMKDEMFLCVHEQFLTDTAKLADIVLPATTFLEHDDIYTSYGHPYLQMGPKILEPLGEARSNHDMISGLAKRLGAEHHAFGMSAWEVIDEILQTNGFGTADNLKEKRFIEIRPSFEENHFLSGFPHPDGRFRFRADWSAQGPDHSALPDLPDFCDVIDQADDARPFRLVTAPSRNYLNTSFTETDTSIANELAPKIQVNPADCLDLGVSDGDRVRIGNDRGDLVLRVQAFDGVEQGVAIVESIWPNDAFEGGIGINLLTSADPAKPNGGAAFHDTAIWIRSA
;
A
#
# COMPACT_ATOMS: atom_id res chain seq x y z
N MET A 1 11.55 8.96 -0.31
CA MET A 1 12.12 7.64 0.00
C MET A 1 11.15 6.48 -0.26
N LEU A 2 9.85 6.65 -0.05
CA LEU A 2 8.82 5.62 -0.32
C LEU A 2 8.83 5.08 -1.76
N PHE A 3 9.19 5.87 -2.76
CA PHE A 3 9.29 5.45 -4.15
C PHE A 3 10.29 4.32 -4.41
N ARG A 4 11.44 4.34 -3.75
CA ARG A 4 12.49 3.32 -3.96
C ARG A 4 12.18 1.98 -3.29
N SER A 5 11.26 1.95 -2.33
CA SER A 5 10.86 0.73 -1.65
C SER A 5 9.79 -0.08 -2.39
N ARG A 6 9.17 0.50 -3.44
CA ARG A 6 8.15 -0.14 -4.27
C ARG A 6 8.75 -0.79 -5.53
N SER A 7 10.01 -1.23 -5.44
CA SER A 7 10.74 -2.01 -6.46
C SER A 7 11.16 -3.35 -5.87
N ARG A 8 11.39 -4.35 -6.73
CA ARG A 8 11.89 -5.67 -6.29
C ARG A 8 13.14 -5.55 -5.43
N ASN A 9 14.04 -4.64 -5.79
CA ASN A 9 15.30 -4.38 -5.09
C ASN A 9 15.19 -3.28 -4.02
N GLY A 10 13.99 -2.88 -3.64
CA GLY A 10 13.75 -1.78 -2.70
C GLY A 10 14.44 -1.99 -1.35
N ALA A 11 14.44 -3.22 -0.83
CA ALA A 11 15.13 -3.55 0.43
C ALA A 11 16.65 -3.35 0.33
N ALA A 12 17.29 -3.82 -0.75
CA ALA A 12 18.72 -3.62 -0.98
C ALA A 12 19.07 -2.12 -1.09
N SER A 13 18.23 -1.34 -1.79
CA SER A 13 18.40 0.11 -1.90
C SER A 13 18.27 0.83 -0.56
N LEU A 14 17.30 0.44 0.28
CA LEU A 14 17.14 1.00 1.63
C LEU A 14 18.31 0.62 2.53
N HIS A 15 18.78 -0.62 2.46
CA HIS A 15 19.96 -1.06 3.19
C HIS A 15 21.19 -0.26 2.78
N ALA A 16 21.44 -0.09 1.48
CA ALA A 16 22.56 0.72 0.97
C ALA A 16 22.53 2.16 1.50
N VAL A 17 21.35 2.79 1.51
CA VAL A 17 21.17 4.14 2.08
C VAL A 17 21.46 4.14 3.58
N SER A 18 21.05 3.10 4.32
CA SER A 18 21.30 3.00 5.77
C SER A 18 22.77 2.82 6.14
N CYS A 19 23.59 2.29 5.24
CA CYS A 19 25.02 2.16 5.43
C CYS A 19 25.74 3.53 5.52
N LEU A 20 25.24 4.55 4.82
CA LEU A 20 25.89 5.88 4.76
C LEU A 20 25.96 6.56 6.15
N PRO A 21 24.86 6.72 6.91
CA PRO A 21 24.93 7.27 8.24
C PRO A 21 25.71 6.38 9.22
N ALA A 22 25.74 5.05 9.03
CA ALA A 22 26.56 4.16 9.85
C ALA A 22 28.06 4.44 9.67
N ILE A 23 28.54 4.56 8.43
CA ILE A 23 29.93 4.89 8.11
C ILE A 23 30.32 6.25 8.69
N ARG A 24 29.41 7.24 8.64
CA ARG A 24 29.66 8.59 9.13
C ARG A 24 29.51 8.73 10.65
N GLY A 25 28.98 7.71 11.35
CA GLY A 25 28.63 7.82 12.78
C GLY A 25 27.55 8.86 13.04
N ALA A 26 26.65 9.07 12.06
CA ALA A 26 25.69 10.17 12.07
C ALA A 26 24.67 10.05 13.21
N TRP A 27 24.33 8.84 13.66
CA TRP A 27 23.40 8.64 14.77
C TRP A 27 23.85 9.23 16.11
N LYS A 28 25.13 9.59 16.27
CA LYS A 28 25.64 10.24 17.48
C LYS A 28 25.17 11.70 17.64
N HIS A 29 24.58 12.27 16.61
CA HIS A 29 24.23 13.69 16.57
C HIS A 29 22.72 13.90 16.43
N PRO A 30 22.11 14.83 17.19
CA PRO A 30 20.71 15.20 17.03
C PRO A 30 20.40 15.65 15.60
N GLY A 31 19.29 15.16 15.05
CA GLY A 31 18.85 15.48 13.69
C GLY A 31 19.61 14.79 12.57
N ALA A 32 20.57 13.91 12.89
CA ALA A 32 21.30 13.12 11.91
C ALA A 32 20.95 11.63 12.02
N GLY A 33 21.35 10.82 11.04
CA GLY A 33 21.01 9.40 10.95
C GLY A 33 20.23 9.08 9.69
N LEU A 34 19.38 8.08 9.76
CA LEU A 34 18.44 7.73 8.70
C LEU A 34 17.02 7.99 9.20
N TYR A 35 16.28 8.82 8.48
CA TYR A 35 14.86 8.99 8.71
C TYR A 35 14.08 8.23 7.64
N GLY A 36 13.33 7.24 8.08
CA GLY A 36 12.41 6.49 7.23
C GLY A 36 10.95 6.84 7.57
N SER A 37 10.17 5.83 7.87
CA SER A 37 8.83 5.99 8.46
C SER A 37 8.95 5.92 9.98
N ILE A 38 8.27 6.82 10.70
CA ILE A 38 8.14 6.72 12.17
C ILE A 38 7.02 5.76 12.58
N GLY A 39 6.34 5.13 11.61
CA GLY A 39 5.28 4.15 11.89
C GLY A 39 5.73 3.02 12.84
N GLN A 40 7.00 2.64 12.80
CA GLN A 40 7.56 1.64 13.72
C GLN A 40 7.57 2.08 15.19
N ASN A 41 7.53 3.39 15.48
CA ASN A 41 7.38 3.87 16.85
C ASN A 41 6.01 3.52 17.44
N PHE A 42 5.03 3.22 16.58
CA PHE A 42 3.71 2.76 16.94
C PHE A 42 3.60 1.22 16.88
N SER A 43 4.63 0.50 17.30
CA SER A 43 4.57 -0.97 17.44
C SER A 43 3.64 -1.36 18.59
N LEU A 44 2.35 -1.10 18.42
CA LEU A 44 1.32 -1.41 19.41
C LEU A 44 1.02 -2.91 19.39
N ASN A 45 0.91 -3.49 20.58
CA ASN A 45 0.25 -4.78 20.72
C ASN A 45 -1.26 -4.57 20.52
N THR A 46 -1.77 -4.98 19.38
CA THR A 46 -3.17 -4.88 18.99
C THR A 46 -3.85 -6.26 18.97
N SER A 47 -3.33 -7.24 19.70
CA SER A 47 -3.83 -8.62 19.69
C SER A 47 -5.33 -8.73 20.02
N VAL A 48 -5.87 -7.78 20.79
CA VAL A 48 -7.30 -7.68 21.09
C VAL A 48 -8.17 -7.49 19.83
N VAL A 49 -7.64 -6.88 18.76
CA VAL A 49 -8.35 -6.67 17.48
C VAL A 49 -7.82 -7.51 16.35
N THR A 50 -6.53 -7.86 16.35
CA THR A 50 -5.91 -8.66 15.29
C THR A 50 -6.04 -10.16 15.54
N GLY A 51 -6.47 -10.55 16.74
CA GLY A 51 -6.53 -11.93 17.16
C GLY A 51 -5.16 -12.56 17.37
N ILE A 52 -5.15 -13.86 17.58
CA ILE A 52 -3.94 -14.67 17.67
C ILE A 52 -3.63 -15.21 16.27
N ASP A 53 -2.37 -15.17 15.88
CA ASP A 53 -1.91 -15.84 14.67
C ASP A 53 -2.26 -17.34 14.74
N ASP A 54 -3.25 -17.73 13.96
CA ASP A 54 -3.62 -19.13 13.83
C ASP A 54 -2.76 -19.75 12.70
N PRO A 55 -1.89 -20.72 13.01
CA PRO A 55 -1.05 -21.36 12.01
C PRO A 55 -1.83 -22.18 10.98
N ASP A 56 -3.07 -22.56 11.30
CA ASP A 56 -3.95 -23.30 10.40
C ASP A 56 -4.68 -22.38 9.41
N VAL A 57 -4.65 -21.05 9.61
CA VAL A 57 -5.18 -20.08 8.68
C VAL A 57 -4.16 -19.75 7.61
N ARG A 58 -4.49 -20.10 6.37
CA ARG A 58 -3.66 -19.83 5.20
C ARG A 58 -3.52 -18.33 4.95
N ARG A 59 -2.28 -17.84 4.86
CA ARG A 59 -1.96 -16.47 4.47
C ARG A 59 -1.59 -16.42 3.01
N LEU A 60 -2.16 -15.48 2.26
CA LEU A 60 -1.92 -15.26 0.85
C LEU A 60 -1.31 -13.86 0.64
N ASP A 61 -0.38 -13.74 -0.31
CA ASP A 61 0.27 -12.46 -0.64
C ASP A 61 -0.71 -11.55 -1.39
N MET A 62 -1.08 -10.44 -0.78
CA MET A 62 -2.00 -9.45 -1.36
C MET A 62 -1.49 -8.83 -2.67
N SER A 63 -0.19 -8.82 -2.93
CA SER A 63 0.37 -8.36 -4.21
C SER A 63 0.06 -9.30 -5.36
N ARG A 64 -0.25 -10.57 -5.06
CA ARG A 64 -0.59 -11.63 -6.01
C ARG A 64 -2.09 -11.90 -6.10
N LEU A 65 -2.91 -10.92 -5.78
CA LEU A 65 -4.36 -11.10 -5.72
C LEU A 65 -4.95 -11.59 -7.05
N GLY A 66 -4.50 -11.06 -8.20
CA GLY A 66 -4.92 -11.53 -9.52
C GLY A 66 -4.66 -13.01 -9.73
N PRO A 67 -3.41 -13.49 -9.65
CA PRO A 67 -3.06 -14.91 -9.69
C PRO A 67 -3.83 -15.79 -8.69
N ILE A 68 -4.02 -15.32 -7.45
CA ILE A 68 -4.77 -16.04 -6.41
C ILE A 68 -6.23 -16.24 -6.83
N LEU A 69 -6.89 -15.17 -7.26
CA LEU A 69 -8.30 -15.21 -7.65
C LEU A 69 -8.53 -15.99 -8.96
N ASN A 70 -7.49 -16.17 -9.78
CA ASN A 70 -7.52 -16.98 -10.99
C ASN A 70 -6.95 -18.40 -10.80
N ASP A 71 -6.86 -18.84 -9.54
CA ASP A 71 -6.57 -20.22 -9.15
C ASP A 71 -5.17 -20.72 -9.52
N GLU A 72 -4.18 -19.82 -9.59
CA GLU A 72 -2.79 -20.23 -9.82
C GLU A 72 -2.24 -21.02 -8.61
N PRO A 73 -1.71 -22.24 -8.82
CA PRO A 73 -1.35 -23.12 -7.70
C PRO A 73 -0.28 -22.57 -6.77
N GLY A 74 0.73 -21.86 -7.32
CA GLY A 74 1.82 -21.29 -6.52
C GLY A 74 1.34 -20.25 -5.51
N PRO A 75 0.63 -19.20 -5.94
CA PRO A 75 0.07 -18.17 -5.05
C PRO A 75 -0.94 -18.69 -4.04
N LEU A 76 -1.64 -19.78 -4.34
CA LEU A 76 -2.61 -20.41 -3.44
C LEU A 76 -1.97 -21.18 -2.26
N ASN A 77 -0.64 -21.29 -2.20
CA ASN A 77 0.05 -22.00 -1.10
C ASN A 77 -0.50 -23.42 -0.83
N GLY A 78 -0.85 -24.15 -1.90
CA GLY A 78 -1.36 -25.54 -1.81
C GLY A 78 -2.78 -25.69 -1.25
N GLY A 79 -3.49 -24.59 -1.01
CA GLY A 79 -4.87 -24.62 -0.55
C GLY A 79 -5.90 -24.55 -1.70
N PRO A 80 -7.20 -24.63 -1.39
CA PRO A 80 -8.28 -24.57 -2.37
C PRO A 80 -8.41 -23.16 -2.98
N PRO A 81 -9.14 -23.02 -4.12
CA PRO A 81 -9.54 -21.74 -4.66
C PRO A 81 -10.24 -20.84 -3.64
N VAL A 82 -10.11 -19.53 -3.84
CA VAL A 82 -10.84 -18.54 -3.05
C VAL A 82 -12.22 -18.33 -3.69
N THR A 83 -13.28 -18.70 -2.96
CA THR A 83 -14.66 -18.61 -3.44
C THR A 83 -15.51 -17.58 -2.69
N ALA A 84 -14.96 -16.98 -1.63
CA ALA A 84 -15.62 -15.89 -0.89
C ALA A 84 -14.57 -14.87 -0.45
N MET A 85 -14.90 -13.59 -0.56
CA MET A 85 -14.00 -12.50 -0.17
C MET A 85 -14.78 -11.37 0.51
N LEU A 86 -14.30 -10.95 1.67
CA LEU A 86 -14.71 -9.71 2.32
C LEU A 86 -13.62 -8.66 2.08
N VAL A 87 -13.97 -7.59 1.39
CA VAL A 87 -13.09 -6.43 1.19
C VAL A 87 -13.54 -5.32 2.12
N GLN A 88 -12.62 -4.77 2.90
CA GLN A 88 -12.88 -3.73 3.86
C GLN A 88 -11.92 -2.56 3.66
N SER A 89 -12.46 -1.36 3.48
CA SER A 89 -11.70 -0.11 3.32
C SER A 89 -10.58 -0.21 2.26
N SER A 90 -10.87 -0.87 1.12
CA SER A 90 -9.91 -1.11 0.05
C SER A 90 -10.58 -1.21 -1.32
N ASN A 91 -9.84 -0.83 -2.38
CA ASN A 91 -10.32 -0.86 -3.76
C ASN A 91 -9.40 -1.71 -4.68
N PRO A 92 -9.29 -3.04 -4.44
CA PRO A 92 -8.34 -3.90 -5.15
C PRO A 92 -8.55 -3.96 -6.66
N ALA A 93 -9.76 -3.78 -7.19
CA ALA A 93 -10.02 -3.74 -8.63
C ALA A 93 -9.29 -2.59 -9.36
N VAL A 94 -8.74 -1.63 -8.61
CA VAL A 94 -7.99 -0.47 -9.15
C VAL A 94 -6.56 -0.43 -8.61
N VAL A 95 -6.37 -0.71 -7.31
CA VAL A 95 -5.06 -0.51 -6.65
C VAL A 95 -4.13 -1.71 -6.73
N ALA A 96 -4.65 -2.93 -6.92
CA ALA A 96 -3.81 -4.11 -6.98
C ALA A 96 -3.03 -4.19 -8.33
N PRO A 97 -1.81 -4.76 -8.32
CA PRO A 97 -1.10 -5.07 -9.56
C PRO A 97 -1.89 -6.04 -10.44
N GLU A 98 -1.65 -6.00 -11.77
CA GLU A 98 -2.40 -6.81 -12.73
C GLU A 98 -3.91 -6.68 -12.54
N SER A 99 -4.37 -5.42 -12.42
CA SER A 99 -5.77 -5.12 -12.08
C SER A 99 -6.80 -5.73 -13.02
N GLY A 100 -6.41 -6.09 -14.25
CA GLY A 100 -7.21 -6.87 -15.17
C GLY A 100 -7.51 -8.27 -14.64
N GLU A 101 -6.49 -8.98 -14.19
CA GLU A 101 -6.62 -10.32 -13.62
C GLU A 101 -7.38 -10.29 -12.29
N VAL A 102 -7.18 -9.24 -11.48
CA VAL A 102 -7.96 -9.05 -10.26
C VAL A 102 -9.45 -8.90 -10.57
N ARG A 103 -9.81 -8.07 -11.55
CA ARG A 103 -11.21 -7.90 -11.96
C ARG A 103 -11.80 -9.19 -12.51
N ASN A 104 -11.05 -9.90 -13.36
CA ASN A 104 -11.48 -11.21 -13.88
C ASN A 104 -11.81 -12.18 -12.75
N GLY A 105 -10.93 -12.28 -11.76
CA GLY A 105 -11.12 -13.15 -10.60
C GLY A 105 -12.28 -12.74 -9.70
N LEU A 106 -12.48 -11.43 -9.47
CA LEU A 106 -13.61 -10.92 -8.67
C LEU A 106 -14.98 -11.11 -9.37
N MET A 107 -15.02 -11.24 -10.70
CA MET A 107 -16.24 -11.42 -11.47
C MET A 107 -16.57 -12.89 -11.80
N LYS A 108 -15.83 -13.86 -11.26
CA LYS A 108 -16.15 -15.29 -11.43
C LYS A 108 -17.51 -15.62 -10.83
N ASP A 109 -18.29 -16.45 -11.48
CA ASP A 109 -19.62 -16.88 -11.01
C ASP A 109 -19.57 -17.58 -9.65
N GLU A 110 -18.47 -18.24 -9.32
CA GLU A 110 -18.25 -18.94 -8.05
C GLU A 110 -17.74 -18.03 -6.93
N MET A 111 -17.42 -16.77 -7.22
CA MET A 111 -16.91 -15.82 -6.23
C MET A 111 -18.06 -15.10 -5.53
N PHE A 112 -18.16 -15.25 -4.24
CA PHE A 112 -19.02 -14.41 -3.41
C PHE A 112 -18.21 -13.20 -2.89
N LEU A 113 -18.53 -12.00 -3.37
CA LEU A 113 -17.84 -10.77 -3.00
C LEU A 113 -18.71 -9.89 -2.11
N CYS A 114 -18.27 -9.64 -0.89
CA CYS A 114 -18.85 -8.65 0.02
C CYS A 114 -17.88 -7.49 0.22
N VAL A 115 -18.34 -6.26 0.04
CA VAL A 115 -17.51 -5.06 0.19
C VAL A 115 -18.10 -4.13 1.26
N HIS A 116 -17.28 -3.78 2.25
CA HIS A 116 -17.60 -2.79 3.29
C HIS A 116 -16.78 -1.54 3.05
N GLU A 117 -17.41 -0.49 2.53
CA GLU A 117 -16.71 0.71 2.03
C GLU A 117 -17.54 1.97 2.22
N GLN A 118 -16.86 3.11 2.28
CA GLN A 118 -17.46 4.45 2.42
C GLN A 118 -18.07 4.95 1.12
N PHE A 119 -17.52 4.56 -0.01
CA PHE A 119 -17.92 4.98 -1.35
C PHE A 119 -18.20 3.78 -2.24
N LEU A 120 -19.02 3.97 -3.27
CA LEU A 120 -19.27 2.94 -4.28
C LEU A 120 -18.09 2.88 -5.27
N THR A 121 -16.98 2.32 -4.79
CA THR A 121 -15.73 2.16 -5.53
C THR A 121 -15.88 1.16 -6.68
N ASP A 122 -14.88 1.09 -7.57
CA ASP A 122 -14.87 0.09 -8.66
C ASP A 122 -14.98 -1.35 -8.13
N THR A 123 -14.37 -1.65 -6.98
CA THR A 123 -14.52 -2.96 -6.32
C THR A 123 -15.93 -3.15 -5.78
N ALA A 124 -16.49 -2.12 -5.15
CA ALA A 124 -17.86 -2.18 -4.62
C ALA A 124 -18.92 -2.37 -5.72
N LYS A 125 -18.69 -1.81 -6.91
CA LYS A 125 -19.55 -2.02 -8.09
C LYS A 125 -19.57 -3.47 -8.60
N LEU A 126 -18.58 -4.28 -8.26
CA LEU A 126 -18.48 -5.70 -8.62
C LEU A 126 -19.07 -6.63 -7.56
N ALA A 127 -19.41 -6.12 -6.37
CA ALA A 127 -19.79 -6.93 -5.23
C ALA A 127 -21.22 -7.46 -5.31
N ASP A 128 -21.43 -8.68 -4.78
CA ASP A 128 -22.77 -9.24 -4.55
C ASP A 128 -23.47 -8.51 -3.40
N ILE A 129 -22.71 -8.10 -2.38
CA ILE A 129 -23.21 -7.33 -1.24
C ILE A 129 -22.29 -6.14 -0.96
N VAL A 130 -22.88 -4.95 -0.87
CA VAL A 130 -22.21 -3.74 -0.41
C VAL A 130 -22.77 -3.33 0.95
N LEU A 131 -21.87 -3.20 1.93
CA LEU A 131 -22.18 -2.73 3.27
C LEU A 131 -21.61 -1.32 3.44
N PRO A 132 -22.43 -0.30 3.81
CA PRO A 132 -21.93 1.06 3.99
C PRO A 132 -21.06 1.17 5.25
N ALA A 133 -19.89 1.80 5.10
CA ALA A 133 -18.94 2.05 6.17
C ALA A 133 -19.00 3.51 6.63
N THR A 134 -18.76 3.73 7.93
CA THR A 134 -18.63 5.07 8.50
C THR A 134 -17.33 5.75 8.07
N THR A 135 -17.37 7.07 7.95
CA THR A 135 -16.18 7.91 7.83
C THR A 135 -15.55 8.12 9.22
N PHE A 136 -14.32 8.69 9.24
CA PHE A 136 -13.56 8.90 10.47
C PHE A 136 -14.22 9.85 11.49
N LEU A 137 -15.23 10.65 11.10
CA LEU A 137 -15.99 11.52 11.99
C LEU A 137 -17.21 10.82 12.64
N GLU A 138 -17.57 9.65 12.15
CA GLU A 138 -18.79 8.92 12.52
C GLU A 138 -18.54 7.74 13.46
N HIS A 139 -17.30 7.49 13.86
CA HIS A 139 -16.93 6.45 14.83
C HIS A 139 -15.80 6.91 15.75
N ASP A 140 -15.64 6.21 16.87
CA ASP A 140 -14.53 6.40 17.80
C ASP A 140 -13.32 5.57 17.34
N ASP A 141 -12.12 6.15 17.39
CA ASP A 141 -10.88 5.50 16.97
C ASP A 141 -9.65 6.14 17.65
N ILE A 142 -8.47 5.55 17.42
CA ILE A 142 -7.16 6.13 17.72
C ILE A 142 -6.30 6.16 16.44
N TYR A 143 -5.51 7.22 16.29
CA TYR A 143 -4.72 7.43 15.09
C TYR A 143 -3.24 7.48 15.40
N THR A 144 -2.48 6.73 14.60
CA THR A 144 -1.02 6.83 14.48
C THR A 144 -0.67 7.74 13.29
N SER A 145 0.60 8.12 13.13
CA SER A 145 1.03 8.99 12.04
C SER A 145 2.38 8.56 11.49
N TYR A 146 2.62 8.86 10.21
CA TYR A 146 3.95 8.78 9.61
C TYR A 146 4.79 10.06 9.77
N GLY A 147 4.20 11.14 10.29
CA GLY A 147 4.82 12.47 10.38
C GLY A 147 5.17 12.93 11.81
N HIS A 148 4.64 12.27 12.83
CA HIS A 148 4.88 12.63 14.25
C HIS A 148 4.65 11.46 15.20
N PRO A 149 5.28 11.45 16.40
CA PRO A 149 5.20 10.35 17.37
C PRO A 149 4.01 10.51 18.34
N TYR A 150 2.90 11.08 17.92
CA TYR A 150 1.72 11.25 18.76
C TYR A 150 0.65 10.21 18.40
N LEU A 151 0.24 9.42 19.41
CA LEU A 151 -0.97 8.61 19.36
C LEU A 151 -2.14 9.53 19.71
N GLN A 152 -3.07 9.71 18.79
CA GLN A 152 -4.15 10.69 18.90
C GLN A 152 -5.50 10.01 19.07
N MET A 153 -6.39 10.63 19.85
CA MET A 153 -7.78 10.22 19.87
C MET A 153 -8.51 10.73 18.61
N GLY A 154 -9.41 9.89 18.08
CA GLY A 154 -10.38 10.24 17.04
C GLY A 154 -11.80 10.01 17.55
N PRO A 155 -12.40 10.95 18.28
CA PRO A 155 -13.73 10.78 18.82
C PRO A 155 -14.79 10.89 17.73
N LYS A 156 -15.85 10.11 17.84
CA LYS A 156 -17.07 10.30 17.06
C LYS A 156 -17.61 11.73 17.26
N ILE A 157 -17.88 12.43 16.17
CA ILE A 157 -18.40 13.80 16.15
C ILE A 157 -19.78 13.87 15.48
N LEU A 158 -20.02 12.99 14.50
CA LEU A 158 -21.25 12.90 13.74
C LEU A 158 -21.94 11.57 13.96
N GLU A 159 -23.26 11.53 13.85
CA GLU A 159 -23.97 10.26 13.78
C GLU A 159 -23.74 9.61 12.41
N PRO A 160 -23.59 8.25 12.37
CA PRO A 160 -23.49 7.52 11.12
C PRO A 160 -24.61 7.84 10.15
N LEU A 161 -24.26 8.03 8.87
CA LEU A 161 -25.25 8.28 7.84
C LEU A 161 -25.98 7.01 7.43
N GLY A 162 -27.31 7.01 7.49
CA GLY A 162 -28.13 5.87 7.08
C GLY A 162 -27.84 4.59 7.85
N GLU A 163 -27.43 3.53 7.15
CA GLU A 163 -27.09 2.23 7.75
C GLU A 163 -25.58 2.02 7.89
N ALA A 164 -24.76 3.05 7.72
CA ALA A 164 -23.31 2.95 7.83
C ALA A 164 -22.88 2.48 9.22
N ARG A 165 -21.90 1.56 9.25
CA ARG A 165 -21.35 0.98 10.48
C ARG A 165 -19.84 1.10 10.50
N SER A 166 -19.27 1.19 11.70
CA SER A 166 -17.83 1.11 11.86
C SER A 166 -17.30 -0.29 11.51
N ASN A 167 -16.01 -0.38 11.21
CA ASN A 167 -15.34 -1.67 10.99
C ASN A 167 -15.56 -2.60 12.19
N HIS A 168 -15.45 -2.07 13.40
CA HIS A 168 -15.65 -2.83 14.62
C HIS A 168 -17.08 -3.39 14.74
N ASP A 169 -18.10 -2.56 14.53
CA ASP A 169 -19.51 -2.96 14.62
C ASP A 169 -19.88 -3.98 13.54
N MET A 170 -19.37 -3.80 12.32
CA MET A 170 -19.61 -4.70 11.20
C MET A 170 -19.00 -6.08 11.48
N ILE A 171 -17.71 -6.14 11.86
CA ILE A 171 -17.02 -7.41 12.17
C ILE A 171 -17.65 -8.10 13.37
N SER A 172 -17.96 -7.37 14.45
CA SER A 172 -18.63 -7.93 15.65
C SER A 172 -20.01 -8.49 15.30
N GLY A 173 -20.76 -7.79 14.45
CA GLY A 173 -22.05 -8.24 13.96
C GLY A 173 -21.97 -9.50 13.08
N LEU A 174 -20.94 -9.61 12.23
CA LEU A 174 -20.66 -10.78 11.40
C LEU A 174 -20.23 -11.97 12.27
N ALA A 175 -19.27 -11.76 13.18
CA ALA A 175 -18.77 -12.77 14.11
C ALA A 175 -19.92 -13.41 14.91
N LYS A 176 -20.81 -12.60 15.46
CA LYS A 176 -21.98 -13.08 16.20
C LYS A 176 -22.89 -13.99 15.35
N ARG A 177 -23.07 -13.68 14.06
CA ARG A 177 -23.91 -14.51 13.15
C ARG A 177 -23.22 -15.80 12.74
N LEU A 178 -21.90 -15.79 12.68
CA LEU A 178 -21.09 -16.98 12.37
C LEU A 178 -20.81 -17.85 13.61
N GLY A 179 -21.21 -17.40 14.81
CA GLY A 179 -20.93 -18.11 16.06
C GLY A 179 -19.46 -18.05 16.48
N ALA A 180 -18.69 -17.06 15.98
CA ALA A 180 -17.32 -16.83 16.41
C ALA A 180 -17.29 -16.17 17.79
N GLU A 181 -16.42 -16.67 18.67
CA GLU A 181 -16.29 -16.21 20.05
C GLU A 181 -14.95 -15.48 20.26
N HIS A 182 -15.03 -14.25 20.71
CA HIS A 182 -13.89 -13.47 21.20
C HIS A 182 -14.41 -12.37 22.11
N HIS A 183 -13.69 -12.07 23.22
CA HIS A 183 -14.16 -11.10 24.22
C HIS A 183 -14.40 -9.71 23.62
N ALA A 184 -13.57 -9.27 22.68
CA ALA A 184 -13.69 -7.97 22.07
C ALA A 184 -14.96 -7.76 21.22
N PHE A 185 -15.63 -8.82 20.75
CA PHE A 185 -16.86 -8.69 19.98
C PHE A 185 -18.07 -8.15 20.78
N GLY A 186 -17.97 -8.13 22.11
CA GLY A 186 -18.96 -7.52 23.00
C GLY A 186 -18.59 -6.15 23.52
N MET A 187 -17.38 -5.66 23.23
CA MET A 187 -16.84 -4.41 23.73
C MET A 187 -17.23 -3.23 22.82
N SER A 188 -17.39 -2.06 23.41
CA SER A 188 -17.43 -0.80 22.65
C SER A 188 -16.04 -0.44 22.11
N ALA A 189 -15.97 0.46 21.12
CA ALA A 189 -14.68 0.91 20.57
C ALA A 189 -13.75 1.48 21.67
N TRP A 190 -14.30 2.25 22.63
CA TRP A 190 -13.50 2.79 23.73
C TRP A 190 -13.02 1.73 24.73
N GLU A 191 -13.73 0.65 24.96
CA GLU A 191 -13.26 -0.46 25.78
C GLU A 191 -12.11 -1.21 25.09
N VAL A 192 -12.20 -1.43 23.77
CA VAL A 192 -11.10 -2.01 22.97
C VAL A 192 -9.87 -1.09 22.97
N ILE A 193 -10.07 0.21 22.79
CA ILE A 193 -8.98 1.20 22.83
C ILE A 193 -8.33 1.21 24.22
N ASP A 194 -9.12 1.14 25.30
CA ASP A 194 -8.62 1.10 26.67
C ASP A 194 -7.72 -0.12 26.90
N GLU A 195 -8.14 -1.30 26.46
CA GLU A 195 -7.33 -2.51 26.54
C GLU A 195 -6.01 -2.39 25.74
N ILE A 196 -6.05 -1.82 24.54
CA ILE A 196 -4.84 -1.57 23.73
C ILE A 196 -3.90 -0.63 24.49
N LEU A 197 -4.39 0.49 25.02
CA LEU A 197 -3.56 1.46 25.75
C LEU A 197 -2.93 0.87 26.99
N GLN A 198 -3.70 0.13 27.80
CA GLN A 198 -3.19 -0.51 29.02
C GLN A 198 -2.14 -1.59 28.69
N THR A 199 -2.42 -2.44 27.71
CA THR A 199 -1.50 -3.51 27.27
C THR A 199 -0.14 -2.94 26.81
N ASN A 200 -0.15 -1.73 26.23
CA ASN A 200 1.07 -1.07 25.77
C ASN A 200 1.69 -0.10 26.80
N GLY A 201 1.12 0.00 28.00
CA GLY A 201 1.64 0.88 29.04
C GLY A 201 1.41 2.38 28.81
N PHE A 202 0.45 2.74 27.94
CA PHE A 202 0.13 4.14 27.60
C PHE A 202 -0.99 4.74 28.47
N GLY A 203 -1.38 4.07 29.54
CA GLY A 203 -2.45 4.52 30.46
C GLY A 203 -3.82 4.02 30.01
N THR A 204 -4.85 4.83 30.20
CA THR A 204 -6.25 4.47 29.95
C THR A 204 -6.85 5.33 28.85
N ALA A 205 -8.01 4.87 28.31
CA ALA A 205 -8.79 5.65 27.36
C ALA A 205 -9.21 7.01 27.96
N ASP A 206 -9.53 7.08 29.24
CA ASP A 206 -9.90 8.34 29.86
C ASP A 206 -8.71 9.31 29.96
N ASN A 207 -7.51 8.82 30.21
CA ASN A 207 -6.28 9.66 30.13
C ASN A 207 -6.09 10.20 28.71
N LEU A 208 -6.31 9.36 27.67
CA LEU A 208 -6.21 9.80 26.28
C LEU A 208 -7.29 10.84 25.95
N LYS A 209 -8.55 10.65 26.39
CA LYS A 209 -9.63 11.61 26.21
C LYS A 209 -9.33 12.96 26.85
N GLU A 210 -8.75 12.98 28.05
CA GLU A 210 -8.34 14.21 28.75
C GLU A 210 -7.22 14.93 28.00
N LYS A 211 -6.15 14.20 27.62
CA LYS A 211 -4.94 14.77 27.02
C LYS A 211 -5.09 15.02 25.51
N ARG A 212 -6.01 14.37 24.82
CA ARG A 212 -6.24 14.36 23.37
C ARG A 212 -5.20 13.58 22.57
N PHE A 213 -3.97 13.51 23.05
CA PHE A 213 -2.88 12.73 22.46
C PHE A 213 -1.88 12.28 23.52
N ILE A 214 -1.11 11.26 23.18
CA ILE A 214 0.02 10.75 23.98
C ILE A 214 1.25 10.75 23.09
N GLU A 215 2.34 11.34 23.55
CA GLU A 215 3.63 11.26 22.88
C GLU A 215 4.29 9.91 23.22
N ILE A 216 4.58 9.12 22.18
CA ILE A 216 5.19 7.77 22.33
C ILE A 216 6.60 7.73 21.73
N ARG A 217 7.24 8.88 21.61
CA ARG A 217 8.60 8.98 21.09
C ARG A 217 9.58 8.26 22.02
N PRO A 218 10.39 7.32 21.47
CA PRO A 218 11.52 6.77 22.21
C PRO A 218 12.53 7.86 22.59
N SER A 219 13.33 7.61 23.59
CA SER A 219 14.40 8.53 23.99
C SER A 219 15.39 8.77 22.84
N PHE A 220 16.15 9.87 22.92
CA PHE A 220 17.23 10.13 21.97
C PHE A 220 18.22 8.97 21.92
N GLU A 221 18.57 8.41 23.10
CA GLU A 221 19.50 7.30 23.21
C GLU A 221 19.02 6.05 22.47
N GLU A 222 17.76 5.68 22.65
CA GLU A 222 17.13 4.53 21.97
C GLU A 222 17.02 4.75 20.46
N ASN A 223 16.44 5.87 20.03
CA ASN A 223 16.25 6.19 18.62
C ASN A 223 17.56 6.34 17.83
N HIS A 224 18.63 6.70 18.52
CA HIS A 224 19.94 6.93 17.93
C HIS A 224 20.91 5.77 18.16
N PHE A 225 20.44 4.65 18.73
CA PHE A 225 21.24 3.46 18.97
C PHE A 225 22.56 3.75 19.71
N LEU A 226 22.54 4.68 20.70
CA LEU A 226 23.76 5.08 21.40
C LEU A 226 24.34 3.94 22.26
N SER A 227 23.49 3.05 22.74
CA SER A 227 23.85 1.82 23.45
C SER A 227 24.17 0.63 22.52
N GLY A 228 24.11 0.83 21.21
CA GLY A 228 24.34 -0.18 20.16
C GLY A 228 23.11 -0.47 19.32
N PHE A 229 23.33 -1.03 18.13
CA PHE A 229 22.25 -1.51 17.24
C PHE A 229 21.61 -2.79 17.81
N PRO A 230 20.35 -3.11 17.43
CA PRO A 230 19.60 -4.25 17.95
C PRO A 230 20.10 -5.59 17.41
N HIS A 231 21.39 -5.86 17.60
CA HIS A 231 22.07 -7.11 17.27
C HIS A 231 22.84 -7.59 18.51
N PRO A 232 23.09 -8.91 18.65
CA PRO A 232 23.76 -9.45 19.84
C PRO A 232 25.11 -8.82 20.18
N ASP A 233 25.83 -8.32 19.17
CA ASP A 233 27.13 -7.62 19.33
C ASP A 233 27.01 -6.09 19.31
N GLY A 234 25.78 -5.54 19.23
CA GLY A 234 25.54 -4.09 19.20
C GLY A 234 26.00 -3.37 17.93
N ARG A 235 26.44 -4.08 16.89
CA ARG A 235 27.04 -3.48 15.69
C ARG A 235 26.06 -3.39 14.53
N PHE A 236 26.23 -2.34 13.71
CA PHE A 236 25.52 -2.23 12.43
C PHE A 236 25.95 -3.33 11.46
N ARG A 237 25.01 -3.85 10.68
CA ARG A 237 25.24 -4.89 9.68
C ARG A 237 25.40 -4.30 8.29
N PHE A 238 26.64 -4.20 7.78
CA PHE A 238 26.91 -3.84 6.39
C PHE A 238 26.62 -4.99 5.42
N ARG A 239 26.83 -6.22 5.88
CA ARG A 239 26.36 -7.43 5.18
C ARG A 239 24.99 -7.75 5.72
N ALA A 240 23.97 -7.63 4.87
CA ALA A 240 22.60 -7.93 5.25
C ALA A 240 22.38 -9.45 5.39
N ASP A 241 21.63 -9.84 6.41
CA ASP A 241 21.10 -11.18 6.53
C ASP A 241 19.67 -11.21 5.97
N TRP A 242 19.58 -11.35 4.66
CA TRP A 242 18.29 -11.39 3.99
C TRP A 242 17.48 -12.62 4.31
N SER A 243 18.14 -13.74 4.69
CA SER A 243 17.45 -14.99 5.06
C SER A 243 16.60 -14.84 6.31
N ALA A 244 17.00 -13.94 7.22
CA ALA A 244 16.20 -13.58 8.40
C ALA A 244 15.04 -12.62 8.11
N GLN A 245 14.97 -12.05 6.89
CA GLN A 245 13.97 -11.05 6.53
C GLN A 245 12.81 -11.60 5.71
N GLY A 246 12.99 -12.71 5.00
CA GLY A 246 11.92 -13.31 4.23
C GLY A 246 12.34 -14.46 3.32
N PRO A 247 11.37 -15.20 2.79
CA PRO A 247 11.64 -16.44 2.03
C PRO A 247 12.34 -16.18 0.69
N ASP A 248 12.11 -15.04 0.07
CA ASP A 248 12.63 -14.70 -1.27
C ASP A 248 13.97 -13.97 -1.24
N HIS A 249 14.81 -14.28 -0.27
CA HIS A 249 16.06 -13.58 0.02
C HIS A 249 17.18 -13.80 -1.00
N SER A 250 17.18 -14.93 -1.71
CA SER A 250 18.31 -15.36 -2.57
C SER A 250 18.57 -14.44 -3.77
N ALA A 251 17.62 -13.60 -4.13
CA ALA A 251 17.76 -12.64 -5.23
C ALA A 251 18.41 -11.31 -4.82
N LEU A 252 18.72 -11.12 -3.52
CA LEU A 252 19.27 -9.87 -3.01
C LEU A 252 20.77 -10.01 -2.71
N PRO A 253 21.58 -8.99 -3.03
CA PRO A 253 23.02 -9.01 -2.75
C PRO A 253 23.29 -8.83 -1.26
N ASP A 254 24.28 -9.57 -0.72
CA ASP A 254 24.67 -9.47 0.70
C ASP A 254 25.21 -8.10 1.08
N LEU A 255 25.93 -7.45 0.17
CA LEU A 255 26.47 -6.09 0.32
C LEU A 255 25.70 -5.13 -0.58
N PRO A 256 25.72 -3.82 -0.28
CA PRO A 256 25.13 -2.83 -1.16
C PRO A 256 25.65 -2.95 -2.60
N ASP A 257 24.80 -3.44 -3.48
CA ASP A 257 25.11 -3.65 -4.89
C ASP A 257 23.82 -3.56 -5.72
N PHE A 258 23.96 -3.52 -7.04
CA PHE A 258 22.86 -3.58 -7.97
C PHE A 258 22.26 -4.99 -7.99
N CYS A 259 20.93 -5.04 -8.10
CA CYS A 259 20.20 -6.25 -8.44
C CYS A 259 19.04 -5.90 -9.37
N ASP A 260 18.65 -6.87 -10.19
CA ASP A 260 17.64 -6.68 -11.23
C ASP A 260 16.27 -6.32 -10.66
N VAL A 261 15.58 -5.47 -11.38
CA VAL A 261 14.15 -5.16 -11.18
C VAL A 261 13.27 -6.22 -11.88
N ILE A 262 11.95 -6.16 -11.71
CA ILE A 262 11.02 -7.12 -12.33
C ILE A 262 11.09 -6.98 -13.85
N ASP A 263 10.75 -5.80 -14.37
CA ASP A 263 10.80 -5.50 -15.80
C ASP A 263 11.92 -4.48 -16.08
N GLN A 264 12.96 -4.92 -16.77
CA GLN A 264 13.99 -4.03 -17.31
C GLN A 264 13.48 -3.41 -18.62
N ALA A 265 13.81 -2.15 -18.86
CA ALA A 265 13.63 -1.57 -20.18
C ALA A 265 14.52 -2.29 -21.20
N ASP A 266 13.96 -2.58 -22.37
CA ASP A 266 14.61 -3.27 -23.49
C ASP A 266 14.18 -2.64 -24.83
N ASP A 267 14.66 -3.19 -25.95
CA ASP A 267 14.32 -2.66 -27.28
C ASP A 267 12.81 -2.76 -27.61
N ALA A 268 12.10 -3.70 -27.04
CA ALA A 268 10.65 -3.87 -27.24
C ALA A 268 9.83 -2.96 -26.32
N ARG A 269 10.36 -2.65 -25.14
CA ARG A 269 9.72 -1.83 -24.08
C ARG A 269 10.73 -0.80 -23.56
N PRO A 270 11.05 0.23 -24.38
CA PRO A 270 12.20 1.12 -24.09
C PRO A 270 11.96 2.13 -22.97
N PHE A 271 10.73 2.28 -22.50
CA PHE A 271 10.39 3.26 -21.47
C PHE A 271 10.19 2.60 -20.10
N ARG A 272 10.79 3.21 -19.08
CA ARG A 272 10.46 2.90 -17.68
C ARG A 272 9.25 3.70 -17.24
N LEU A 273 8.17 3.00 -16.90
CA LEU A 273 6.98 3.61 -16.33
C LEU A 273 7.18 3.88 -14.83
N VAL A 274 6.92 5.09 -14.39
CA VAL A 274 6.84 5.50 -13.00
C VAL A 274 5.40 5.88 -12.68
N THR A 275 4.75 5.10 -11.81
CA THR A 275 3.44 5.42 -11.27
C THR A 275 3.63 6.32 -10.05
N ALA A 276 3.57 7.64 -10.24
CA ALA A 276 3.80 8.62 -9.19
C ALA A 276 2.49 9.00 -8.47
N PRO A 277 2.52 9.40 -7.19
CA PRO A 277 1.35 10.01 -6.56
C PRO A 277 1.08 11.39 -7.15
N SER A 278 -0.18 11.73 -7.34
CA SER A 278 -0.59 13.10 -7.64
C SER A 278 -0.72 13.94 -6.37
N ARG A 279 -1.03 15.21 -6.55
CA ARG A 279 -1.13 16.16 -5.44
C ARG A 279 -2.46 16.06 -4.69
N ASN A 280 -3.55 15.80 -5.41
CA ASN A 280 -4.91 15.91 -4.86
C ASN A 280 -5.61 14.56 -4.64
N TYR A 281 -4.98 13.45 -5.06
CA TYR A 281 -5.43 12.09 -4.75
C TYR A 281 -4.43 11.36 -3.85
N LEU A 282 -4.93 10.56 -2.95
CA LEU A 282 -4.13 9.63 -2.13
C LEU A 282 -4.49 8.20 -2.54
N ASN A 283 -3.77 7.65 -3.51
CA ASN A 283 -4.16 6.44 -4.23
C ASN A 283 -5.57 6.63 -4.82
N THR A 284 -6.55 5.84 -4.40
CA THR A 284 -7.96 6.00 -4.79
C THR A 284 -8.80 6.80 -3.80
N SER A 285 -8.20 7.37 -2.75
CA SER A 285 -8.92 8.28 -1.84
C SER A 285 -8.98 9.67 -2.44
N PHE A 286 -10.09 10.36 -2.23
CA PHE A 286 -10.44 11.68 -2.76
C PHE A 286 -10.77 11.72 -4.26
N THR A 287 -10.86 10.57 -4.93
CA THR A 287 -11.27 10.48 -6.33
C THR A 287 -12.76 10.77 -6.54
N GLU A 288 -13.55 10.78 -5.48
CA GLU A 288 -14.96 11.16 -5.44
C GLU A 288 -15.19 12.62 -5.01
N THR A 289 -14.12 13.38 -4.73
CA THR A 289 -14.19 14.75 -4.23
C THR A 289 -14.13 15.74 -5.40
N ASP A 290 -15.18 16.53 -5.62
CA ASP A 290 -15.29 17.47 -6.73
C ASP A 290 -14.09 18.41 -6.88
N THR A 291 -13.56 18.92 -5.75
CA THR A 291 -12.40 19.82 -5.75
C THR A 291 -11.11 19.10 -6.19
N SER A 292 -10.93 17.85 -5.80
CA SER A 292 -9.77 17.05 -6.22
C SER A 292 -9.87 16.69 -7.70
N ILE A 293 -11.04 16.26 -8.17
CA ILE A 293 -11.32 15.97 -9.58
C ILE A 293 -11.03 17.19 -10.45
N ALA A 294 -11.55 18.37 -10.04
CA ALA A 294 -11.36 19.61 -10.78
C ALA A 294 -9.89 20.06 -10.86
N ASN A 295 -9.06 19.71 -9.86
CA ASN A 295 -7.65 20.06 -9.85
C ASN A 295 -6.78 19.08 -10.65
N GLU A 296 -7.11 17.79 -10.65
CA GLU A 296 -6.34 16.76 -11.35
C GLU A 296 -6.70 16.64 -12.84
N LEU A 297 -7.94 17.00 -13.21
CA LEU A 297 -8.50 17.04 -14.57
C LEU A 297 -8.71 15.66 -15.21
N ALA A 298 -7.65 15.01 -15.68
CA ALA A 298 -7.70 13.72 -16.36
C ALA A 298 -6.34 12.98 -16.30
N PRO A 299 -6.34 11.65 -16.40
CA PRO A 299 -5.09 10.88 -16.46
C PRO A 299 -4.31 11.22 -17.74
N LYS A 300 -3.00 11.39 -17.57
CA LYS A 300 -2.06 11.73 -18.65
C LYS A 300 -0.72 11.06 -18.42
N ILE A 301 0.08 10.97 -19.47
CA ILE A 301 1.46 10.48 -19.41
C ILE A 301 2.44 11.61 -19.69
N GLN A 302 3.36 11.84 -18.76
CA GLN A 302 4.45 12.79 -18.92
C GLN A 302 5.61 12.09 -19.63
N VAL A 303 6.08 12.69 -20.73
CA VAL A 303 7.14 12.16 -21.60
C VAL A 303 8.11 13.29 -21.92
N ASN A 304 9.41 12.98 -21.96
CA ASN A 304 10.43 13.95 -22.32
C ASN A 304 10.18 14.49 -23.76
N PRO A 305 10.33 15.80 -24.03
CA PRO A 305 10.13 16.37 -25.36
C PRO A 305 10.99 15.72 -26.46
N ALA A 306 12.20 15.26 -26.17
CA ALA A 306 13.02 14.55 -27.13
C ALA A 306 12.44 13.18 -27.50
N ASP A 307 11.94 12.43 -26.50
CA ASP A 307 11.24 11.17 -26.73
C ASP A 307 9.93 11.39 -27.52
N CYS A 308 9.22 12.50 -27.27
CA CYS A 308 8.05 12.87 -28.06
C CYS A 308 8.40 13.05 -29.55
N LEU A 309 9.53 13.71 -29.84
CA LEU A 309 10.01 13.88 -31.22
C LEU A 309 10.34 12.53 -31.88
N ASP A 310 11.03 11.65 -31.17
CA ASP A 310 11.40 10.31 -31.66
C ASP A 310 10.17 9.42 -31.90
N LEU A 311 9.14 9.57 -31.08
CA LEU A 311 7.86 8.89 -31.21
C LEU A 311 6.94 9.52 -32.28
N GLY A 312 7.25 10.74 -32.74
CA GLY A 312 6.42 11.49 -33.68
C GLY A 312 5.09 11.96 -33.09
N VAL A 313 5.06 12.29 -31.78
CA VAL A 313 3.90 12.77 -31.05
C VAL A 313 4.14 14.16 -30.45
N SER A 314 3.06 14.90 -30.21
CA SER A 314 3.07 16.24 -29.64
C SER A 314 2.32 16.29 -28.31
N ASP A 315 2.50 17.38 -27.56
CA ASP A 315 1.72 17.65 -26.35
C ASP A 315 0.22 17.62 -26.64
N GLY A 316 -0.53 16.88 -25.82
CA GLY A 316 -1.98 16.66 -25.98
C GLY A 316 -2.38 15.51 -26.89
N ASP A 317 -1.48 14.95 -27.69
CA ASP A 317 -1.77 13.81 -28.56
C ASP A 317 -2.16 12.57 -27.73
N ARG A 318 -2.94 11.69 -28.36
CA ARG A 318 -3.28 10.39 -27.79
C ARG A 318 -2.17 9.39 -28.09
N VAL A 319 -1.77 8.67 -27.08
CA VAL A 319 -0.81 7.56 -27.21
C VAL A 319 -1.37 6.31 -26.56
N ARG A 320 -1.05 5.17 -27.12
CA ARG A 320 -1.26 3.86 -26.54
C ARG A 320 0.03 3.44 -25.84
N ILE A 321 -0.05 3.07 -24.59
CA ILE A 321 1.07 2.53 -23.81
C ILE A 321 0.76 1.12 -23.38
N GLY A 322 1.78 0.27 -23.28
CA GLY A 322 1.52 -1.12 -22.89
C GLY A 322 2.76 -1.97 -22.67
N ASN A 323 2.50 -3.17 -22.24
CA ASN A 323 3.46 -4.27 -22.10
C ASN A 323 2.74 -5.61 -22.29
N ASP A 324 3.36 -6.73 -21.86
CA ASP A 324 2.79 -8.07 -22.03
C ASP A 324 1.51 -8.32 -21.20
N ARG A 325 1.19 -7.43 -20.23
CA ARG A 325 -0.02 -7.52 -19.39
C ARG A 325 -1.23 -6.81 -20.00
N GLY A 326 -1.00 -5.91 -20.96
CA GLY A 326 -2.07 -5.18 -21.64
C GLY A 326 -1.63 -3.81 -22.11
N ASP A 327 -2.60 -3.00 -22.47
CA ASP A 327 -2.39 -1.65 -22.95
C ASP A 327 -3.53 -0.71 -22.55
N LEU A 328 -3.25 0.59 -22.55
CA LEU A 328 -4.23 1.64 -22.32
C LEU A 328 -3.88 2.92 -23.11
N VAL A 329 -4.86 3.80 -23.28
CA VAL A 329 -4.71 5.05 -24.02
C VAL A 329 -4.70 6.23 -23.06
N LEU A 330 -3.70 7.12 -23.23
CA LEU A 330 -3.52 8.34 -22.46
C LEU A 330 -3.23 9.53 -23.38
N ARG A 331 -3.36 10.75 -22.83
CA ARG A 331 -2.85 11.96 -23.50
C ARG A 331 -1.44 12.25 -23.04
N VAL A 332 -0.60 12.62 -23.99
CA VAL A 332 0.77 13.06 -23.72
C VAL A 332 0.76 14.44 -23.06
N GLN A 333 1.58 14.58 -22.05
CA GLN A 333 2.09 15.84 -21.57
C GLN A 333 3.59 15.88 -21.84
N ALA A 334 4.05 16.72 -22.78
CA ALA A 334 5.46 16.94 -22.99
C ALA A 334 6.04 17.69 -21.79
N PHE A 335 6.99 17.08 -21.09
CA PHE A 335 7.54 17.61 -19.83
C PHE A 335 9.07 17.41 -19.77
N ASP A 336 9.82 18.49 -19.77
CA ASP A 336 11.29 18.50 -19.75
C ASP A 336 11.90 18.12 -18.39
N GLY A 337 11.10 18.05 -17.33
CA GLY A 337 11.50 17.56 -16.00
C GLY A 337 11.61 16.03 -15.90
N VAL A 338 11.30 15.28 -16.97
CA VAL A 338 11.43 13.83 -17.03
C VAL A 338 12.66 13.46 -17.87
N GLU A 339 13.48 12.53 -17.37
CA GLU A 339 14.62 11.98 -18.14
C GLU A 339 14.14 11.20 -19.37
N GLN A 340 14.96 11.21 -20.45
CA GLN A 340 14.68 10.39 -21.62
C GLN A 340 14.58 8.88 -21.26
N GLY A 341 13.66 8.16 -21.90
CA GLY A 341 13.38 6.76 -21.61
C GLY A 341 12.57 6.54 -20.32
N VAL A 342 12.14 7.61 -19.63
CA VAL A 342 11.24 7.53 -18.47
C VAL A 342 9.90 8.17 -18.81
N ALA A 343 8.81 7.51 -18.41
CA ALA A 343 7.47 8.04 -18.53
C ALA A 343 6.78 8.05 -17.16
N ILE A 344 6.04 9.11 -16.85
CA ILE A 344 5.36 9.25 -15.56
C ILE A 344 3.85 9.30 -15.77
N VAL A 345 3.12 8.49 -15.03
CA VAL A 345 1.65 8.59 -14.89
C VAL A 345 1.35 8.86 -13.42
N GLU A 346 0.77 10.03 -13.16
CA GLU A 346 0.43 10.44 -11.79
C GLU A 346 -0.95 9.93 -11.39
N SER A 347 -1.04 9.48 -10.14
CA SER A 347 -2.24 9.00 -9.47
C SER A 347 -2.73 7.60 -9.91
N ILE A 348 -3.57 7.05 -9.05
CA ILE A 348 -4.40 5.88 -9.32
C ILE A 348 -5.83 6.39 -9.54
N TRP A 349 -6.17 6.59 -10.80
CA TRP A 349 -7.48 7.06 -11.21
C TRP A 349 -8.53 5.94 -11.18
N PRO A 350 -9.81 6.26 -10.97
CA PRO A 350 -10.90 5.31 -11.21
C PRO A 350 -10.83 4.71 -12.62
N ASN A 351 -11.26 3.48 -12.76
CA ASN A 351 -11.16 2.76 -14.03
C ASN A 351 -11.94 3.44 -15.17
N ASP A 352 -13.05 4.11 -14.87
CA ASP A 352 -13.88 4.84 -15.84
C ASP A 352 -13.23 6.14 -16.34
N ALA A 353 -12.15 6.60 -15.74
CA ALA A 353 -11.34 7.71 -16.26
C ALA A 353 -10.52 7.32 -17.51
N PHE A 354 -10.36 6.03 -17.80
CA PHE A 354 -9.62 5.51 -18.95
C PHE A 354 -10.55 5.00 -20.05
N GLU A 355 -10.18 5.20 -21.32
CA GLU A 355 -10.99 4.80 -22.46
C GLU A 355 -11.34 3.30 -22.48
N GLY A 356 -10.47 2.45 -21.99
CA GLY A 356 -10.67 1.00 -21.90
C GLY A 356 -11.39 0.54 -20.64
N GLY A 357 -11.76 1.45 -19.74
CA GLY A 357 -12.39 1.11 -18.46
C GLY A 357 -11.48 0.33 -17.50
N ILE A 358 -10.15 0.50 -17.64
CA ILE A 358 -9.15 -0.10 -16.76
C ILE A 358 -7.95 0.84 -16.60
N GLY A 359 -7.43 0.95 -15.38
CA GLY A 359 -6.42 1.91 -15.02
C GLY A 359 -4.98 1.40 -15.12
N ILE A 360 -4.04 2.25 -14.68
CA ILE A 360 -2.60 2.08 -14.87
C ILE A 360 -2.05 0.77 -14.26
N ASN A 361 -2.66 0.25 -13.21
CA ASN A 361 -2.23 -0.99 -12.58
C ASN A 361 -2.51 -2.26 -13.41
N LEU A 362 -3.16 -2.14 -14.56
CA LEU A 362 -3.13 -3.17 -15.59
C LEU A 362 -1.70 -3.54 -15.99
N LEU A 363 -0.79 -2.55 -16.02
CA LEU A 363 0.58 -2.70 -16.53
C LEU A 363 1.59 -3.11 -15.45
N THR A 364 1.24 -3.02 -14.17
CA THR A 364 2.14 -3.37 -13.05
C THR A 364 2.14 -4.87 -12.78
N SER A 365 3.28 -5.44 -12.38
CA SER A 365 3.43 -6.88 -12.13
C SER A 365 2.93 -7.29 -10.75
N ALA A 366 2.30 -8.46 -10.68
CA ALA A 366 1.97 -9.14 -9.42
C ALA A 366 3.18 -9.87 -8.79
N ASP A 367 4.34 -9.89 -9.45
CA ASP A 367 5.57 -10.43 -8.87
C ASP A 367 5.97 -9.65 -7.62
N PRO A 368 6.21 -10.33 -6.49
CA PRO A 368 6.45 -9.67 -5.22
C PRO A 368 7.81 -9.00 -5.13
N ALA A 369 7.90 -7.93 -4.36
CA ALA A 369 9.17 -7.35 -3.96
C ALA A 369 9.94 -8.30 -3.02
N LYS A 370 11.26 -8.25 -3.07
CA LYS A 370 12.15 -9.09 -2.25
C LYS A 370 12.55 -8.37 -0.95
N PRO A 371 12.80 -9.07 0.15
CA PRO A 371 12.73 -10.53 0.36
C PRO A 371 11.38 -11.05 0.88
N ASN A 372 10.44 -10.18 1.23
CA ASN A 372 9.28 -10.51 2.06
C ASN A 372 7.92 -10.22 1.39
N GLY A 373 7.89 -10.12 0.07
CA GLY A 373 6.64 -9.87 -0.65
C GLY A 373 6.26 -8.38 -0.73
N GLY A 374 5.02 -8.13 -1.15
CA GLY A 374 4.48 -6.81 -1.38
C GLY A 374 4.65 -6.32 -2.83
N ALA A 375 3.82 -5.36 -3.25
CA ALA A 375 3.76 -4.90 -4.63
C ALA A 375 4.95 -4.01 -5.04
N ALA A 376 5.51 -4.29 -6.21
CA ALA A 376 6.65 -3.57 -6.81
C ALA A 376 6.18 -2.68 -7.96
N PHE A 377 5.43 -1.62 -7.67
CA PHE A 377 4.77 -0.76 -8.67
C PHE A 377 5.71 0.02 -9.60
N HIS A 378 6.99 0.16 -9.27
CA HIS A 378 7.94 0.98 -10.04
C HIS A 378 8.86 0.15 -10.95
N ASP A 379 8.68 -1.15 -11.00
CA ASP A 379 9.46 -2.05 -11.85
C ASP A 379 8.67 -2.41 -13.10
N THR A 380 8.29 -1.41 -13.90
CA THR A 380 7.45 -1.62 -15.07
C THR A 380 8.11 -1.02 -16.30
N ALA A 381 8.37 -1.84 -17.32
CA ALA A 381 8.78 -1.40 -18.65
C ALA A 381 7.59 -1.39 -19.61
N ILE A 382 7.53 -0.37 -20.48
CA ILE A 382 6.44 -0.17 -21.44
C ILE A 382 6.95 0.25 -22.80
N TRP A 383 6.15 -0.01 -23.82
CA TRP A 383 6.22 0.67 -25.10
C TRP A 383 5.20 1.82 -25.16
N ILE A 384 5.50 2.85 -26.01
CA ILE A 384 4.61 3.97 -26.31
C ILE A 384 4.44 4.05 -27.82
N ARG A 385 3.21 4.19 -28.33
CA ARG A 385 2.89 4.30 -29.76
C ARG A 385 1.78 5.34 -29.95
N SER A 386 1.71 5.97 -31.10
CA SER A 386 0.57 6.81 -31.48
C SER A 386 -0.72 5.98 -31.45
N ALA A 387 -1.84 6.53 -30.90
CA ALA A 387 -3.10 5.84 -30.72
C ALA A 387 -4.05 6.06 -31.92
#